data_f784b549b0ecf3b62ed338fe363409ab
#
_entry.id   f784b549b0ecf3b62ed338fe363409ab
#
_cell.length_a   1.000
_cell.length_b   1.000
_cell.length_c   1.000
_cell.angle_alpha   90.00
_cell.angle_beta   90.00
_cell.angle_gamma   90.00
#
_symmetry.space_group_name_H-M   'P 1'
#
loop_
_entity.id
_entity.type
_entity.pdbx_description
1 polymer ?
#
loop_
_entity_poly.entity_id
_entity_poly.type
_entity_poly.pdbx_seq_one_letter_code
_entity_poly.pdbx_strand_id
1 'polypeptide(L)'
;DVPSYESDELVLGILFGCAGYVMCLPDYIGMGDSPGRHLYCHAKTEATASIDLLRAAQTLAASKSTELNQQLFIFGYSQGGHAAMATTKEIQENHVGEFTITASAPMSGPYDMDGAQTDFVIADQPYGAPFYLPYLMFAYNEVYQMYESPSDYLASPYDTLLPPLFDGNHEGWEVDAVMPSIPKNIIKPEVLDDFINNANNPFRVALKDNDLTDWTPTIPMIMYYCGADELVNYQNSLNAQAAFEARGATTTSVYQPSPSASHGDCAEPCFIFANIWFETLKE
;
A
#
# COMPACT_ATOMS: atom_id res chain seq x y z
N ASP A 1 6.25 16.32 5.70
CA ASP A 1 5.75 16.95 6.93
C ASP A 1 6.52 16.39 8.12
N VAL A 2 6.98 17.27 9.01
CA VAL A 2 7.41 16.85 10.35
C VAL A 2 6.18 16.19 10.98
N PRO A 3 6.26 14.95 11.52
CA PRO A 3 5.11 14.33 12.13
C PRO A 3 4.52 15.31 13.14
N SER A 4 3.31 15.79 12.90
CA SER A 4 2.62 16.50 13.95
C SER A 4 2.44 15.50 15.08
N TYR A 5 2.59 15.95 16.34
CA TYR A 5 2.33 15.08 17.50
C TYR A 5 0.87 14.58 17.58
N GLU A 6 0.11 14.83 16.54
CA GLU A 6 -1.31 14.54 16.35
C GLU A 6 -1.56 13.46 15.26
N SER A 7 -0.50 12.87 14.63
CA SER A 7 -0.73 11.82 13.63
C SER A 7 -1.03 10.47 14.29
N ASP A 8 -2.01 9.76 13.76
CA ASP A 8 -2.38 8.41 14.23
C ASP A 8 -1.22 7.42 14.11
N GLU A 9 -0.35 7.58 13.10
CA GLU A 9 0.85 6.77 12.91
C GLU A 9 1.85 6.95 14.05
N LEU A 10 2.01 8.18 14.57
CA LEU A 10 2.86 8.43 15.73
C LEU A 10 2.31 7.76 16.98
N VAL A 11 0.98 7.76 17.17
CA VAL A 11 0.32 7.06 18.28
C VAL A 11 0.62 5.57 18.23
N LEU A 12 0.53 4.95 17.03
CA LEU A 12 0.93 3.54 16.85
C LEU A 12 2.40 3.33 17.20
N GLY A 13 3.29 4.22 16.74
CA GLY A 13 4.72 4.17 17.07
C GLY A 13 4.97 4.19 18.58
N ILE A 14 4.25 5.02 19.33
CA ILE A 14 4.34 5.11 20.78
C ILE A 14 3.80 3.83 21.45
N LEU A 15 2.65 3.31 21.01
CA LEU A 15 2.05 2.10 21.57
C LEU A 15 2.96 0.88 21.44
N PHE A 16 3.49 0.63 20.25
CA PHE A 16 4.44 -0.47 20.03
C PHE A 16 5.79 -0.22 20.75
N GLY A 17 6.25 1.03 20.79
CA GLY A 17 7.43 1.40 21.56
C GLY A 17 7.28 1.09 23.06
N CYS A 18 6.11 1.38 23.66
CA CYS A 18 5.78 1.00 25.04
C CYS A 18 5.71 -0.52 25.24
N ALA A 19 5.40 -1.28 24.20
CA ALA A 19 5.41 -2.74 24.22
C ALA A 19 6.82 -3.34 24.00
N GLY A 20 7.86 -2.52 23.88
CA GLY A 20 9.26 -2.94 23.77
C GLY A 20 9.77 -3.15 22.36
N TYR A 21 9.09 -2.61 21.34
CA TYR A 21 9.57 -2.61 19.96
C TYR A 21 10.37 -1.36 19.64
N VAL A 22 11.33 -1.47 18.74
CA VAL A 22 11.89 -0.33 18.03
C VAL A 22 11.06 -0.14 16.75
N MET A 23 10.28 0.93 16.70
CA MET A 23 9.40 1.22 15.58
C MET A 23 10.13 2.00 14.48
N CYS A 24 9.93 1.55 13.24
CA CYS A 24 10.38 2.22 12.04
C CYS A 24 9.15 2.61 11.21
N LEU A 25 8.93 3.90 11.04
CA LEU A 25 7.83 4.48 10.26
C LEU A 25 8.45 5.20 9.05
N PRO A 26 8.54 4.56 7.88
CA PRO A 26 9.19 5.15 6.72
C PRO A 26 8.32 6.24 6.10
N ASP A 27 8.91 7.40 5.81
CA ASP A 27 8.40 8.26 4.77
C ASP A 27 8.75 7.63 3.41
N TYR A 28 7.78 7.60 2.50
CA TYR A 28 8.03 7.12 1.15
C TYR A 28 8.56 8.25 0.26
N ILE A 29 9.09 7.89 -0.92
CA ILE A 29 9.56 8.90 -1.90
C ILE A 29 8.43 9.88 -2.22
N GLY A 30 8.74 11.18 -2.15
CA GLY A 30 7.78 12.27 -2.35
C GLY A 30 6.93 12.60 -1.12
N MET A 31 7.23 11.99 0.05
CA MET A 31 6.61 12.34 1.34
C MET A 31 7.65 12.90 2.31
N GLY A 32 7.21 13.57 3.37
CA GLY A 32 8.08 14.21 4.35
C GLY A 32 9.01 15.24 3.68
N ASP A 33 10.31 15.14 3.94
CA ASP A 33 11.33 16.01 3.35
C ASP A 33 11.79 15.54 1.94
N SER A 34 11.26 14.42 1.43
CA SER A 34 11.63 13.90 0.12
C SER A 34 11.02 14.74 -1.01
N PRO A 35 11.84 15.22 -1.97
CA PRO A 35 11.31 16.01 -3.09
C PRO A 35 10.56 15.14 -4.10
N GLY A 36 9.69 15.77 -4.88
CA GLY A 36 8.98 15.13 -5.99
C GLY A 36 7.58 14.65 -5.59
N ARG A 37 6.95 13.92 -6.50
CA ARG A 37 5.63 13.35 -6.28
C ARG A 37 5.74 12.07 -5.47
N HIS A 38 4.79 11.85 -4.57
CA HIS A 38 4.65 10.56 -3.90
C HIS A 38 4.33 9.46 -4.92
N LEU A 39 5.13 8.39 -4.89
CA LEU A 39 4.97 7.24 -5.78
C LEU A 39 3.99 6.22 -5.16
N TYR A 40 2.73 6.61 -5.07
CA TYR A 40 1.66 5.89 -4.39
C TYR A 40 1.53 4.45 -4.89
N CYS A 41 1.57 3.48 -3.97
CA CYS A 41 1.51 2.03 -4.25
C CYS A 41 2.53 1.55 -5.29
N HIS A 42 3.72 2.14 -5.35
CA HIS A 42 4.82 1.61 -6.14
C HIS A 42 5.69 0.68 -5.30
N ALA A 43 5.48 -0.62 -5.45
CA ALA A 43 6.02 -1.68 -4.60
C ALA A 43 7.53 -1.57 -4.35
N LYS A 44 8.31 -1.33 -5.40
CA LYS A 44 9.77 -1.25 -5.30
C LYS A 44 10.23 -0.08 -4.44
N THR A 45 9.64 1.11 -4.59
CA THR A 45 10.08 2.28 -3.82
C THR A 45 9.63 2.23 -2.38
N GLU A 46 8.45 1.68 -2.12
CA GLU A 46 7.98 1.43 -0.75
C GLU A 46 8.89 0.43 -0.02
N ALA A 47 9.23 -0.68 -0.67
CA ALA A 47 10.12 -1.69 -0.10
C ALA A 47 11.53 -1.14 0.14
N THR A 48 12.12 -0.43 -0.82
CA THR A 48 13.50 0.09 -0.66
C THR A 48 13.58 1.17 0.41
N ALA A 49 12.60 2.08 0.50
CA ALA A 49 12.55 3.08 1.55
C ALA A 49 12.45 2.44 2.95
N SER A 50 11.60 1.41 3.08
CA SER A 50 11.43 0.66 4.33
C SER A 50 12.72 -0.07 4.73
N ILE A 51 13.39 -0.74 3.80
CA ILE A 51 14.64 -1.47 4.05
C ILE A 51 15.78 -0.50 4.43
N ASP A 52 15.89 0.64 3.77
CA ASP A 52 16.91 1.64 4.10
C ASP A 52 16.68 2.25 5.48
N LEU A 53 15.42 2.45 5.89
CA LEU A 53 15.10 2.86 7.26
C LEU A 53 15.46 1.78 8.29
N LEU A 54 15.25 0.49 7.99
CA LEU A 54 15.69 -0.60 8.88
C LEU A 54 17.22 -0.57 9.08
N ARG A 55 18.00 -0.34 8.03
CA ARG A 55 19.48 -0.18 8.12
C ARG A 55 19.85 1.02 8.99
N ALA A 56 19.17 2.14 8.79
CA ALA A 56 19.38 3.35 9.60
C ALA A 56 19.02 3.10 11.08
N ALA A 57 17.92 2.40 11.35
CA ALA A 57 17.50 2.05 12.69
C ALA A 57 18.50 1.13 13.42
N GLN A 58 19.05 0.12 12.74
CA GLN A 58 20.12 -0.72 13.27
C GLN A 58 21.37 0.10 13.63
N THR A 59 21.76 1.01 12.74
CA THR A 59 22.90 1.92 12.97
C THR A 59 22.64 2.84 14.17
N LEU A 60 21.44 3.39 14.27
CA LEU A 60 21.04 4.26 15.38
C LEU A 60 21.03 3.47 16.71
N ALA A 61 20.42 2.29 16.73
CA ALA A 61 20.37 1.43 17.91
C ALA A 61 21.80 1.12 18.43
N ALA A 62 22.71 0.73 17.54
CA ALA A 62 24.11 0.49 17.87
C ALA A 62 24.78 1.75 18.46
N SER A 63 24.54 2.93 17.89
CA SER A 63 25.08 4.21 18.38
C SER A 63 24.56 4.60 19.78
N LYS A 64 23.38 4.11 20.13
CA LYS A 64 22.73 4.32 21.44
C LYS A 64 22.99 3.19 22.44
N SER A 65 23.80 2.20 22.07
CA SER A 65 24.04 0.99 22.86
C SER A 65 22.74 0.24 23.20
N THR A 66 21.77 0.26 22.28
CA THR A 66 20.53 -0.50 22.35
C THR A 66 20.72 -1.81 21.61
N GLU A 67 20.56 -2.92 22.30
CA GLU A 67 20.60 -4.25 21.69
C GLU A 67 19.25 -4.59 21.05
N LEU A 68 19.29 -5.06 19.80
CA LEU A 68 18.13 -5.61 19.09
C LEU A 68 18.22 -7.13 19.10
N ASN A 69 17.10 -7.81 19.38
CA ASN A 69 17.04 -9.27 19.44
C ASN A 69 16.96 -9.95 18.06
N GLN A 70 17.16 -9.21 16.97
CA GLN A 70 17.12 -9.69 15.58
C GLN A 70 15.73 -10.13 15.09
N GLN A 71 14.67 -10.02 15.88
CA GLN A 71 13.32 -10.25 15.43
C GLN A 71 12.83 -9.06 14.62
N LEU A 72 12.26 -9.32 13.43
CA LEU A 72 11.67 -8.32 12.56
C LEU A 72 10.20 -8.64 12.33
N PHE A 73 9.34 -7.70 12.73
CA PHE A 73 7.92 -7.73 12.48
C PHE A 73 7.57 -6.62 11.47
N ILE A 74 6.84 -6.97 10.42
CA ILE A 74 6.46 -6.02 9.36
C ILE A 74 4.95 -5.93 9.33
N PHE A 75 4.42 -4.72 9.38
CA PHE A 75 2.98 -4.50 9.28
C PHE A 75 2.66 -3.13 8.68
N GLY A 76 1.44 -2.98 8.21
CA GLY A 76 0.96 -1.71 7.67
C GLY A 76 -0.48 -1.84 7.20
N TYR A 77 -1.18 -0.71 7.13
CA TYR A 77 -2.58 -0.62 6.78
C TYR A 77 -2.79 0.13 5.47
N SER A 78 -3.75 -0.28 4.64
CA SER A 78 -4.07 0.38 3.37
C SER A 78 -2.87 0.42 2.42
N GLN A 79 -2.38 1.58 1.99
CA GLN A 79 -1.10 1.71 1.30
C GLN A 79 0.04 1.07 2.11
N GLY A 80 0.05 1.26 3.44
CA GLY A 80 1.02 0.59 4.31
C GLY A 80 0.91 -0.93 4.30
N GLY A 81 -0.28 -1.49 4.04
CA GLY A 81 -0.49 -2.93 3.80
C GLY A 81 0.19 -3.39 2.52
N HIS A 82 0.06 -2.62 1.43
CA HIS A 82 0.79 -2.87 0.18
C HIS A 82 2.30 -2.78 0.41
N ALA A 83 2.78 -1.73 1.08
CA ALA A 83 4.19 -1.55 1.40
C ALA A 83 4.74 -2.66 2.31
N ALA A 84 3.96 -3.13 3.30
CA ALA A 84 4.35 -4.25 4.16
C ALA A 84 4.51 -5.55 3.36
N MET A 85 3.60 -5.83 2.43
CA MET A 85 3.69 -6.98 1.53
C MET A 85 4.90 -6.87 0.61
N ALA A 86 5.10 -5.68 -0.02
CA ALA A 86 6.23 -5.41 -0.91
C ALA A 86 7.58 -5.54 -0.19
N THR A 87 7.68 -4.98 1.03
CA THR A 87 8.89 -5.08 1.87
C THR A 87 9.17 -6.52 2.27
N THR A 88 8.14 -7.27 2.63
CA THR A 88 8.27 -8.69 2.98
C THR A 88 8.79 -9.51 1.81
N LYS A 89 8.21 -9.31 0.61
CA LYS A 89 8.65 -9.97 -0.63
C LYS A 89 10.11 -9.61 -0.94
N GLU A 90 10.45 -8.34 -0.96
CA GLU A 90 11.80 -7.85 -1.29
C GLU A 90 12.86 -8.41 -0.33
N ILE A 91 12.57 -8.44 0.98
CA ILE A 91 13.51 -9.02 1.95
C ILE A 91 13.67 -10.51 1.72
N GLN A 92 12.58 -11.25 1.52
CA GLN A 92 12.64 -12.69 1.29
C GLN A 92 13.40 -13.04 0.01
N GLU A 93 13.22 -12.27 -1.06
CA GLU A 93 13.85 -12.58 -2.36
C GLU A 93 15.29 -12.09 -2.46
N ASN A 94 15.62 -10.93 -1.88
CA ASN A 94 16.86 -10.23 -2.16
C ASN A 94 17.73 -9.92 -0.92
N HIS A 95 17.20 -10.00 0.32
CA HIS A 95 17.87 -9.57 1.54
C HIS A 95 17.85 -10.61 2.67
N VAL A 96 17.62 -11.88 2.37
CA VAL A 96 17.55 -12.97 3.36
C VAL A 96 18.82 -13.13 4.21
N GLY A 97 19.96 -12.69 3.73
CA GLY A 97 21.21 -12.69 4.49
C GLY A 97 21.40 -11.47 5.40
N GLU A 98 20.57 -10.46 5.25
CA GLU A 98 20.65 -9.19 6.00
C GLU A 98 19.56 -9.11 7.07
N PHE A 99 18.34 -9.55 6.75
CA PHE A 99 17.19 -9.51 7.66
C PHE A 99 16.52 -10.88 7.79
N THR A 100 16.06 -11.19 9.00
CA THR A 100 15.22 -12.36 9.26
C THR A 100 13.83 -11.90 9.71
N ILE A 101 12.83 -12.08 8.86
CA ILE A 101 11.46 -11.70 9.19
C ILE A 101 10.86 -12.75 10.13
N THR A 102 10.41 -12.31 11.31
CA THR A 102 9.71 -13.16 12.28
C THR A 102 8.26 -13.36 11.87
N ALA A 103 7.58 -12.29 11.48
CA ALA A 103 6.21 -12.33 10.98
C ALA A 103 5.86 -11.06 10.18
N SER A 104 4.87 -11.17 9.29
CA SER A 104 4.34 -10.07 8.51
C SER A 104 2.81 -10.00 8.62
N ALA A 105 2.28 -8.81 8.83
CA ALA A 105 0.85 -8.53 8.96
C ALA A 105 0.42 -7.41 7.99
N PRO A 106 0.34 -7.66 6.68
CA PRO A 106 -0.26 -6.72 5.73
C PRO A 106 -1.77 -6.60 5.97
N MET A 107 -2.32 -5.36 6.03
CA MET A 107 -3.70 -5.12 6.41
C MET A 107 -4.40 -4.24 5.37
N SER A 108 -5.56 -4.68 4.85
CA SER A 108 -6.41 -3.98 3.87
C SER A 108 -5.60 -3.30 2.76
N GLY A 109 -4.59 -3.99 2.22
CA GLY A 109 -3.74 -3.46 1.15
C GLY A 109 -4.23 -3.88 -0.23
N PRO A 110 -4.02 -3.05 -1.27
CA PRO A 110 -4.34 -3.39 -2.65
C PRO A 110 -3.26 -4.30 -3.25
N TYR A 111 -3.31 -5.60 -2.96
CA TYR A 111 -2.29 -6.58 -3.38
C TYR A 111 -2.46 -7.08 -4.81
N ASP A 112 -3.72 -7.12 -5.28
CA ASP A 112 -4.12 -7.56 -6.62
C ASP A 112 -4.52 -6.31 -7.44
N MET A 113 -3.47 -5.54 -7.82
CA MET A 113 -3.61 -4.21 -8.43
C MET A 113 -4.25 -4.27 -9.83
N ASP A 114 -3.81 -5.20 -10.68
CA ASP A 114 -4.37 -5.38 -12.04
C ASP A 114 -5.68 -6.18 -12.04
N GLY A 115 -6.06 -6.79 -10.91
CA GLY A 115 -7.27 -7.58 -10.73
C GLY A 115 -8.30 -6.91 -9.83
N ALA A 116 -8.47 -7.42 -8.62
CA ALA A 116 -9.56 -7.06 -7.71
C ALA A 116 -9.63 -5.55 -7.41
N GLN A 117 -8.49 -4.88 -7.24
CA GLN A 117 -8.51 -3.44 -6.94
C GLN A 117 -8.94 -2.62 -8.17
N THR A 118 -8.39 -2.94 -9.34
CA THR A 118 -8.77 -2.27 -10.59
C THR A 118 -10.25 -2.49 -10.90
N ASP A 119 -10.75 -3.74 -10.86
CA ASP A 119 -12.16 -4.06 -11.13
C ASP A 119 -13.09 -3.29 -10.20
N PHE A 120 -12.69 -3.10 -8.95
CA PHE A 120 -13.45 -2.34 -7.96
C PHE A 120 -13.49 -0.85 -8.27
N VAL A 121 -12.36 -0.25 -8.60
CA VAL A 121 -12.23 1.20 -8.85
C VAL A 121 -12.90 1.62 -10.17
N ILE A 122 -12.81 0.79 -11.23
CA ILE A 122 -13.40 1.11 -12.53
C ILE A 122 -14.85 0.60 -12.71
N ALA A 123 -15.47 0.05 -11.66
CA ALA A 123 -16.88 -0.39 -11.71
C ALA A 123 -17.84 0.76 -12.05
N ASP A 124 -19.04 0.42 -12.55
CA ASP A 124 -20.13 1.39 -12.83
C ASP A 124 -20.89 1.74 -11.54
N GLN A 125 -20.15 2.11 -10.49
CA GLN A 125 -20.72 2.48 -9.20
C GLN A 125 -19.87 3.57 -8.54
N PRO A 126 -20.44 4.38 -7.62
CA PRO A 126 -19.69 5.33 -6.83
C PRO A 126 -18.57 4.62 -6.04
N TYR A 127 -17.40 5.25 -5.99
CA TYR A 127 -16.25 4.82 -5.21
C TYR A 127 -16.02 5.78 -4.04
N GLY A 128 -15.58 5.26 -2.90
CA GLY A 128 -15.50 6.01 -1.64
C GLY A 128 -14.53 7.20 -1.66
N ALA A 129 -13.48 7.14 -2.47
CA ALA A 129 -12.47 8.20 -2.62
C ALA A 129 -11.96 8.25 -4.06
N PRO A 130 -12.72 8.86 -4.99
CA PRO A 130 -12.40 8.92 -6.41
C PRO A 130 -10.99 9.41 -6.74
N PHE A 131 -10.42 10.29 -5.91
CA PHE A 131 -9.09 10.89 -6.11
C PHE A 131 -7.95 9.86 -6.18
N TYR A 132 -8.12 8.67 -5.62
CA TYR A 132 -7.07 7.64 -5.69
C TYR A 132 -6.76 7.19 -7.11
N LEU A 133 -7.73 7.21 -8.03
CA LEU A 133 -7.46 6.82 -9.41
C LEU A 133 -6.47 7.77 -10.11
N PRO A 134 -6.72 9.09 -10.22
CA PRO A 134 -5.71 9.98 -10.81
C PRO A 134 -4.44 10.06 -9.98
N TYR A 135 -4.49 9.90 -8.65
CA TYR A 135 -3.29 9.86 -7.82
C TYR A 135 -2.35 8.73 -8.25
N LEU A 136 -2.89 7.52 -8.39
CA LEU A 136 -2.14 6.35 -8.87
C LEU A 136 -1.64 6.56 -10.31
N MET A 137 -2.50 7.08 -11.21
CA MET A 137 -2.11 7.32 -12.60
C MET A 137 -0.96 8.31 -12.72
N PHE A 138 -0.97 9.40 -11.94
CA PHE A 138 0.13 10.37 -11.92
C PHE A 138 1.41 9.78 -11.30
N ALA A 139 1.28 9.05 -10.20
CA ALA A 139 2.41 8.38 -9.56
C ALA A 139 3.10 7.38 -10.50
N TYR A 140 2.30 6.56 -11.18
CA TYR A 140 2.84 5.57 -12.12
C TYR A 140 3.42 6.23 -13.38
N ASN A 141 2.84 7.34 -13.84
CA ASN A 141 3.40 8.05 -14.98
C ASN A 141 4.79 8.64 -14.70
N GLU A 142 5.09 9.04 -13.46
CA GLU A 142 6.45 9.48 -13.07
C GLU A 142 7.48 8.33 -13.25
N VAL A 143 7.09 7.09 -12.96
CA VAL A 143 7.97 5.92 -13.00
C VAL A 143 8.05 5.33 -14.41
N TYR A 144 6.89 5.11 -15.02
CA TYR A 144 6.76 4.30 -16.25
C TYR A 144 6.70 5.13 -17.52
N GLN A 145 6.52 6.45 -17.43
CA GLN A 145 6.45 7.39 -18.56
C GLN A 145 5.47 6.94 -19.65
N MET A 146 4.28 6.53 -19.20
CA MET A 146 3.24 5.93 -20.08
C MET A 146 2.60 6.92 -21.04
N TYR A 147 2.52 8.18 -20.63
CA TYR A 147 1.85 9.27 -21.36
C TYR A 147 2.69 10.54 -21.30
N GLU A 148 2.68 11.33 -22.37
CA GLU A 148 3.45 12.58 -22.43
C GLU A 148 2.74 13.71 -21.65
N SER A 149 1.41 13.70 -21.65
CA SER A 149 0.60 14.72 -20.96
C SER A 149 -0.69 14.16 -20.40
N PRO A 150 -1.30 14.80 -19.37
CA PRO A 150 -2.59 14.40 -18.85
C PRO A 150 -3.70 14.34 -19.90
N SER A 151 -3.63 15.21 -20.92
CA SER A 151 -4.59 15.22 -22.03
C SER A 151 -4.51 13.99 -22.94
N ASP A 152 -3.50 13.13 -22.79
CA ASP A 152 -3.42 11.88 -23.58
C ASP A 152 -4.39 10.82 -23.02
N TYR A 153 -4.71 10.86 -21.75
CA TYR A 153 -5.53 9.85 -21.06
C TYR A 153 -6.74 10.41 -20.33
N LEU A 154 -6.69 11.66 -19.83
CA LEU A 154 -7.82 12.28 -19.15
C LEU A 154 -8.75 13.01 -20.12
N ALA A 155 -10.04 12.87 -19.91
CA ALA A 155 -11.06 13.63 -20.62
C ALA A 155 -11.11 15.08 -20.11
N SER A 156 -11.44 16.03 -21.01
CA SER A 156 -11.71 17.40 -20.59
C SER A 156 -13.01 17.45 -19.75
N PRO A 157 -13.04 18.24 -18.64
CA PRO A 157 -12.04 19.22 -18.22
C PRO A 157 -10.97 18.66 -17.25
N TYR A 158 -10.96 17.37 -16.95
CA TYR A 158 -10.12 16.75 -15.91
C TYR A 158 -8.63 16.79 -16.23
N ASP A 159 -8.28 16.79 -17.50
CA ASP A 159 -6.91 16.95 -18.01
C ASP A 159 -6.24 18.27 -17.59
N THR A 160 -7.03 19.29 -17.30
CA THR A 160 -6.56 20.60 -16.83
C THR A 160 -6.88 20.89 -15.37
N LEU A 161 -7.97 20.32 -14.84
CA LEU A 161 -8.41 20.55 -13.46
C LEU A 161 -7.61 19.77 -12.43
N LEU A 162 -7.30 18.50 -12.73
CA LEU A 162 -6.72 17.60 -11.73
C LEU A 162 -5.22 17.82 -11.51
N PRO A 163 -4.34 17.99 -12.52
CA PRO A 163 -2.90 18.03 -12.30
C PRO A 163 -2.43 19.07 -11.28
N PRO A 164 -2.99 20.30 -11.22
CA PRO A 164 -2.59 21.29 -10.21
C PRO A 164 -2.94 20.90 -8.76
N LEU A 165 -3.91 20.01 -8.57
CA LEU A 165 -4.36 19.59 -7.23
C LEU A 165 -3.48 18.50 -6.62
N PHE A 166 -2.57 17.92 -7.40
CA PHE A 166 -1.60 16.92 -6.92
C PHE A 166 -0.22 17.53 -6.71
N ASP A 167 -0.17 18.67 -6.03
CA ASP A 167 1.04 19.46 -5.74
C ASP A 167 1.62 19.22 -4.33
N GLY A 168 0.99 18.33 -3.55
CA GLY A 168 1.35 18.03 -2.16
C GLY A 168 0.80 19.02 -1.12
N ASN A 169 -0.04 19.98 -1.53
CA ASN A 169 -0.65 20.98 -0.64
C ASN A 169 -2.18 20.85 -0.56
N HIS A 170 -2.80 20.07 -1.45
CA HIS A 170 -4.24 19.83 -1.45
C HIS A 170 -4.56 18.48 -0.81
N GLU A 171 -5.66 18.46 -0.06
CA GLU A 171 -6.19 17.26 0.55
C GLU A 171 -7.03 16.45 -0.46
N GLY A 172 -7.14 15.12 -0.26
CA GLY A 172 -7.90 14.25 -1.15
C GLY A 172 -9.35 14.67 -1.35
N TRP A 173 -10.01 15.18 -0.30
CA TRP A 173 -11.39 15.67 -0.39
C TRP A 173 -11.55 16.91 -1.29
N GLU A 174 -10.49 17.73 -1.46
CA GLU A 174 -10.50 18.89 -2.38
C GLU A 174 -10.45 18.41 -3.82
N VAL A 175 -9.70 17.34 -4.08
CA VAL A 175 -9.67 16.68 -5.38
C VAL A 175 -11.02 16.02 -5.68
N ASP A 176 -11.59 15.30 -4.73
CA ASP A 176 -12.91 14.64 -4.86
C ASP A 176 -14.03 15.65 -5.14
N ALA A 177 -13.93 16.86 -4.62
CA ALA A 177 -14.92 17.92 -4.86
C ALA A 177 -15.08 18.32 -6.35
N VAL A 178 -14.06 18.05 -7.17
CA VAL A 178 -14.09 18.31 -8.63
C VAL A 178 -14.20 17.05 -9.48
N MET A 179 -14.23 15.87 -8.83
CA MET A 179 -14.30 14.58 -9.51
C MET A 179 -15.74 14.03 -9.61
N PRO A 180 -16.01 13.18 -10.60
CA PRO A 180 -17.24 12.39 -10.61
C PRO A 180 -17.14 11.27 -9.55
N SER A 181 -18.28 10.88 -8.97
CA SER A 181 -18.33 9.79 -8.00
C SER A 181 -17.91 8.41 -8.58
N ILE A 182 -17.99 8.25 -9.89
CA ILE A 182 -17.51 7.08 -10.63
C ILE A 182 -16.15 7.47 -11.26
N PRO A 183 -15.01 7.06 -10.67
CA PRO A 183 -13.72 7.64 -11.03
C PRO A 183 -13.30 7.41 -12.48
N LYS A 184 -13.64 6.26 -13.08
CA LYS A 184 -13.29 5.99 -14.49
C LYS A 184 -13.84 7.02 -15.50
N ASN A 185 -14.87 7.80 -15.11
CA ASN A 185 -15.45 8.82 -15.99
C ASN A 185 -14.54 10.01 -16.27
N ILE A 186 -13.39 10.11 -15.58
CA ILE A 186 -12.35 11.08 -15.92
C ILE A 186 -11.46 10.62 -17.08
N ILE A 187 -11.49 9.34 -17.44
CA ILE A 187 -10.64 8.75 -18.49
C ILE A 187 -11.32 8.91 -19.84
N LYS A 188 -10.55 9.16 -20.87
CA LYS A 188 -11.05 9.16 -22.26
C LYS A 188 -11.62 7.78 -22.61
N PRO A 189 -12.79 7.72 -23.27
CA PRO A 189 -13.42 6.44 -23.61
C PRO A 189 -12.52 5.48 -24.38
N GLU A 190 -11.74 5.99 -25.35
CA GLU A 190 -10.81 5.19 -26.14
C GLU A 190 -9.63 4.65 -25.33
N VAL A 191 -9.16 5.40 -24.32
CA VAL A 191 -8.10 4.96 -23.40
C VAL A 191 -8.63 3.91 -22.43
N LEU A 192 -9.85 4.10 -21.92
CA LEU A 192 -10.51 3.14 -21.06
C LEU A 192 -10.80 1.83 -21.78
N ASP A 193 -11.26 1.91 -23.05
CA ASP A 193 -11.51 0.74 -23.88
C ASP A 193 -10.21 -0.05 -24.14
N ASP A 194 -9.12 0.64 -24.48
CA ASP A 194 -7.81 0.01 -24.64
C ASP A 194 -7.33 -0.60 -23.31
N PHE A 195 -7.48 0.10 -22.19
CA PHE A 195 -7.14 -0.43 -20.86
C PHE A 195 -7.88 -1.74 -20.54
N ILE A 196 -9.19 -1.80 -20.84
CA ILE A 196 -10.02 -2.98 -20.54
C ILE A 196 -9.66 -4.15 -21.48
N ASN A 197 -9.43 -3.91 -22.75
CA ASN A 197 -9.35 -4.95 -23.79
C ASN A 197 -7.92 -5.29 -24.22
N ASN A 198 -6.91 -4.52 -23.83
CA ASN A 198 -5.53 -4.71 -24.24
C ASN A 198 -4.63 -5.03 -23.04
N ALA A 199 -4.24 -6.29 -22.88
CA ALA A 199 -3.33 -6.73 -21.80
C ALA A 199 -1.94 -6.04 -21.84
N ASN A 200 -1.57 -5.42 -22.97
CA ASN A 200 -0.33 -4.67 -23.13
C ASN A 200 -0.54 -3.15 -22.99
N ASN A 201 -1.71 -2.70 -22.54
CA ASN A 201 -1.91 -1.29 -22.21
C ASN A 201 -0.86 -0.87 -21.15
N PRO A 202 -0.17 0.27 -21.35
CA PRO A 202 0.95 0.67 -20.48
C PRO A 202 0.56 0.76 -18.99
N PHE A 203 -0.64 1.26 -18.69
CA PHE A 203 -1.10 1.36 -17.31
C PHE A 203 -1.42 -0.01 -16.71
N ARG A 204 -2.00 -0.96 -17.48
CA ARG A 204 -2.16 -2.35 -17.03
C ARG A 204 -0.83 -3.02 -16.72
N VAL A 205 0.16 -2.83 -17.60
CA VAL A 205 1.50 -3.38 -17.38
C VAL A 205 2.11 -2.80 -16.11
N ALA A 206 1.97 -1.50 -15.88
CA ALA A 206 2.45 -0.84 -14.67
C ALA A 206 1.72 -1.34 -13.40
N LEU A 207 0.39 -1.54 -13.45
CA LEU A 207 -0.37 -2.14 -12.35
C LEU A 207 0.14 -3.54 -12.03
N LYS A 208 0.35 -4.35 -13.05
CA LYS A 208 0.83 -5.73 -12.91
C LYS A 208 2.25 -5.81 -12.36
N ASP A 209 3.11 -4.83 -12.65
CA ASP A 209 4.46 -4.74 -12.07
C ASP A 209 4.43 -4.47 -10.56
N ASN A 210 3.31 -3.93 -10.07
CA ASN A 210 3.07 -3.65 -8.65
C ASN A 210 2.10 -4.64 -7.99
N ASP A 211 1.68 -5.71 -8.69
CA ASP A 211 0.97 -6.82 -8.10
C ASP A 211 1.86 -7.57 -7.12
N LEU A 212 1.29 -7.89 -5.96
CA LEU A 212 1.98 -8.59 -4.89
C LEU A 212 1.41 -10.01 -4.65
N THR A 213 0.79 -10.59 -5.67
CA THR A 213 0.21 -11.94 -5.63
C THR A 213 1.09 -13.01 -6.29
N ASP A 214 2.12 -12.61 -7.06
CA ASP A 214 2.94 -13.52 -7.88
C ASP A 214 4.28 -13.90 -7.23
N TRP A 215 4.21 -14.43 -5.99
CA TRP A 215 5.37 -14.97 -5.27
C TRP A 215 4.92 -16.03 -4.25
N THR A 216 5.87 -16.67 -3.56
CA THR A 216 5.55 -17.68 -2.54
C THR A 216 6.11 -17.26 -1.19
N PRO A 217 5.30 -16.72 -0.27
CA PRO A 217 5.74 -16.43 1.09
C PRO A 217 6.18 -17.70 1.82
N THR A 218 7.33 -17.62 2.49
CA THR A 218 7.88 -18.70 3.32
C THR A 218 7.92 -18.36 4.81
N ILE A 219 7.58 -17.12 5.15
CA ILE A 219 7.53 -16.62 6.52
C ILE A 219 6.09 -16.62 7.03
N PRO A 220 5.86 -16.64 8.36
CA PRO A 220 4.52 -16.46 8.93
C PRO A 220 3.89 -15.14 8.48
N MET A 221 2.70 -15.20 7.86
CA MET A 221 1.99 -14.02 7.37
C MET A 221 0.49 -14.16 7.63
N ILE A 222 -0.10 -13.11 8.20
CA ILE A 222 -1.57 -12.97 8.30
C ILE A 222 -1.97 -11.68 7.59
N MET A 223 -2.78 -11.80 6.55
CA MET A 223 -3.40 -10.65 5.89
C MET A 223 -4.73 -10.33 6.57
N TYR A 224 -4.88 -9.11 7.07
CA TYR A 224 -6.10 -8.66 7.73
C TYR A 224 -6.95 -7.84 6.75
N TYR A 225 -8.29 -7.97 6.84
CA TYR A 225 -9.24 -7.21 6.02
C TYR A 225 -10.60 -7.09 6.69
N CYS A 226 -11.42 -6.12 6.29
CA CYS A 226 -12.81 -6.04 6.72
C CYS A 226 -13.79 -6.16 5.56
N GLY A 227 -15.00 -6.64 5.85
CA GLY A 227 -15.93 -7.04 4.80
C GLY A 227 -16.68 -5.89 4.12
N ALA A 228 -16.77 -4.70 4.75
CA ALA A 228 -17.43 -3.52 4.20
C ALA A 228 -16.47 -2.40 3.81
N ASP A 229 -15.21 -2.76 3.55
CA ASP A 229 -14.18 -1.83 3.09
C ASP A 229 -14.56 -1.27 1.71
N GLU A 230 -14.78 0.06 1.65
CA GLU A 230 -15.25 0.78 0.48
C GLU A 230 -14.11 1.42 -0.34
N LEU A 231 -12.85 1.29 0.13
CA LEU A 231 -11.67 1.81 -0.55
C LEU A 231 -10.77 0.71 -1.09
N VAL A 232 -10.51 -0.32 -0.31
CA VAL A 232 -9.71 -1.47 -0.72
C VAL A 232 -10.57 -2.73 -0.64
N ASN A 233 -10.97 -3.24 -1.80
CA ASN A 233 -11.82 -4.43 -1.84
C ASN A 233 -11.15 -5.59 -1.11
N TYR A 234 -11.85 -6.20 -0.15
CA TYR A 234 -11.36 -7.34 0.62
C TYR A 234 -10.93 -8.53 -0.25
N GLN A 235 -11.40 -8.58 -1.50
CA GLN A 235 -11.00 -9.60 -2.46
C GLN A 235 -9.49 -9.57 -2.76
N ASN A 236 -8.81 -8.42 -2.58
CA ASN A 236 -7.35 -8.33 -2.64
C ASN A 236 -6.68 -9.35 -1.72
N SER A 237 -7.10 -9.43 -0.46
CA SER A 237 -6.54 -10.37 0.51
C SER A 237 -6.88 -11.82 0.18
N LEU A 238 -8.10 -12.09 -0.30
CA LEU A 238 -8.54 -13.43 -0.66
C LEU A 238 -7.83 -13.94 -1.92
N ASN A 239 -7.65 -13.10 -2.93
CA ASN A 239 -6.92 -13.43 -4.16
C ASN A 239 -5.44 -13.68 -3.87
N ALA A 240 -4.81 -12.83 -3.04
CA ALA A 240 -3.43 -13.04 -2.61
C ALA A 240 -3.27 -14.38 -1.89
N GLN A 241 -4.14 -14.70 -0.92
CA GLN A 241 -4.11 -16.00 -0.22
C GLN A 241 -4.24 -17.17 -1.19
N ALA A 242 -5.24 -17.13 -2.09
CA ALA A 242 -5.45 -18.20 -3.07
C ALA A 242 -4.24 -18.36 -4.01
N ALA A 243 -3.63 -17.26 -4.44
CA ALA A 243 -2.43 -17.28 -5.29
C ALA A 243 -1.22 -17.87 -4.55
N PHE A 244 -1.02 -17.54 -3.29
CA PHE A 244 0.05 -18.08 -2.45
C PHE A 244 -0.13 -19.57 -2.20
N GLU A 245 -1.33 -20.02 -1.86
CA GLU A 245 -1.67 -21.45 -1.68
C GLU A 245 -1.45 -22.25 -2.97
N ALA A 246 -1.87 -21.71 -4.12
CA ALA A 246 -1.65 -22.33 -5.42
C ALA A 246 -0.17 -22.50 -5.77
N ARG A 247 0.72 -21.68 -5.20
CA ARG A 247 2.18 -21.77 -5.30
C ARG A 247 2.82 -22.62 -4.20
N GLY A 248 2.02 -23.17 -3.30
CA GLY A 248 2.49 -24.05 -2.23
C GLY A 248 2.90 -23.34 -0.94
N ALA A 249 2.52 -22.08 -0.72
CA ALA A 249 2.71 -21.42 0.57
C ALA A 249 1.86 -22.11 1.65
N THR A 250 2.45 -22.35 2.81
CA THR A 250 1.81 -23.01 3.96
C THR A 250 1.84 -22.16 5.23
N THR A 251 2.43 -20.99 5.15
CA THR A 251 2.68 -20.08 6.29
C THR A 251 1.80 -18.84 6.26
N THR A 252 0.90 -18.74 5.28
CA THR A 252 0.01 -17.61 5.09
C THR A 252 -1.41 -17.92 5.48
N SER A 253 -2.13 -16.91 5.95
CA SER A 253 -3.57 -16.97 6.20
C SER A 253 -4.20 -15.58 6.08
N VAL A 254 -5.53 -15.55 6.06
CA VAL A 254 -6.31 -14.31 6.11
C VAL A 254 -7.12 -14.28 7.41
N TYR A 255 -7.35 -13.08 7.95
CA TYR A 255 -8.20 -12.89 9.10
C TYR A 255 -9.10 -11.67 8.92
N GLN A 256 -10.39 -11.82 9.22
CA GLN A 256 -11.39 -10.78 9.13
C GLN A 256 -11.82 -10.31 10.53
N PRO A 257 -11.27 -9.20 11.05
CA PRO A 257 -11.66 -8.67 12.35
C PRO A 257 -13.13 -8.24 12.41
N SER A 258 -13.65 -7.70 11.31
CA SER A 258 -15.04 -7.23 11.22
C SER A 258 -15.64 -7.47 9.84
N PRO A 259 -16.85 -8.03 9.76
CA PRO A 259 -17.57 -8.16 8.48
C PRO A 259 -18.23 -6.85 8.00
N SER A 260 -18.35 -5.84 8.87
CA SER A 260 -19.13 -4.63 8.61
C SER A 260 -18.38 -3.31 8.82
N ALA A 261 -17.11 -3.35 9.20
CA ALA A 261 -16.31 -2.14 9.34
C ALA A 261 -15.97 -1.56 7.96
N SER A 262 -16.05 -0.23 7.86
CA SER A 262 -15.54 0.56 6.75
C SER A 262 -14.02 0.49 6.68
N HIS A 263 -13.40 1.08 5.64
CA HIS A 263 -11.95 1.16 5.54
C HIS A 263 -11.33 1.85 6.77
N GLY A 264 -11.85 3.00 7.15
CA GLY A 264 -11.36 3.73 8.34
C GLY A 264 -11.55 2.97 9.65
N ASP A 265 -12.75 2.40 9.86
CA ASP A 265 -13.07 1.68 11.09
C ASP A 265 -12.35 0.33 11.21
N CYS A 266 -11.83 -0.20 10.12
CA CYS A 266 -11.10 -1.47 10.07
C CYS A 266 -9.67 -1.37 10.60
N ALA A 267 -9.05 -0.19 10.56
CA ALA A 267 -7.64 -0.02 10.91
C ALA A 267 -7.35 -0.44 12.36
N GLU A 268 -8.09 0.10 13.33
CA GLU A 268 -7.87 -0.18 14.76
C GLU A 268 -7.96 -1.68 15.09
N PRO A 269 -9.05 -2.41 14.74
CA PRO A 269 -9.10 -3.85 15.02
C PRO A 269 -8.01 -4.65 14.31
N CYS A 270 -7.59 -4.27 13.09
CA CYS A 270 -6.48 -4.92 12.42
C CYS A 270 -5.17 -4.78 13.20
N PHE A 271 -4.83 -3.57 13.65
CA PHE A 271 -3.64 -3.34 14.46
C PHE A 271 -3.68 -4.08 15.80
N ILE A 272 -4.85 -4.12 16.47
CA ILE A 272 -5.01 -4.85 17.73
C ILE A 272 -4.74 -6.35 17.53
N PHE A 273 -5.35 -6.98 16.54
CA PHE A 273 -5.15 -8.41 16.29
C PHE A 273 -3.74 -8.74 15.81
N ALA A 274 -3.12 -7.88 14.99
CA ALA A 274 -1.73 -8.05 14.59
C ALA A 274 -0.78 -7.95 15.78
N ASN A 275 -0.99 -6.97 16.68
CA ASN A 275 -0.20 -6.85 17.90
C ASN A 275 -0.35 -8.07 18.82
N ILE A 276 -1.58 -8.53 19.07
CA ILE A 276 -1.82 -9.75 19.85
C ILE A 276 -1.06 -10.94 19.25
N TRP A 277 -1.08 -11.09 17.94
CA TRP A 277 -0.36 -12.18 17.28
C TRP A 277 1.16 -12.02 17.41
N PHE A 278 1.70 -10.82 17.20
CA PHE A 278 3.14 -10.56 17.36
C PHE A 278 3.65 -10.84 18.75
N GLU A 279 2.86 -10.49 19.80
CA GLU A 279 3.20 -10.78 21.19
C GLU A 279 3.29 -12.30 21.48
N THR A 280 2.64 -13.16 20.69
CA THR A 280 2.79 -14.62 20.82
C THR A 280 4.10 -15.14 20.22
N LEU A 281 4.77 -14.35 19.40
CA LEU A 281 6.01 -14.69 18.67
C LEU A 281 7.24 -13.95 19.22
N LYS A 282 7.02 -12.90 20.01
CA LYS A 282 8.07 -12.07 20.59
C LYS A 282 8.85 -12.84 21.67
N GLU A 283 10.19 -12.79 21.62
CA GLU A 283 11.13 -13.38 22.58
C GLU A 283 11.59 -12.39 23.64
#